data_c871ca9f40e5dd44b8d53655ac4446c4
#
_entry.id   c871ca9f40e5dd44b8d53655ac4446c4
#
_cell.length_a   1.000
_cell.length_b   1.000
_cell.length_c   1.000
_cell.angle_alpha   90.00
_cell.angle_beta   90.00
_cell.angle_gamma   90.00
#
_symmetry.space_group_name_H-M   'P 1'
#
loop_
_entity.id
_entity.type
_entity.pdbx_description
1 polymer ?
#
loop_
_entity_poly.entity_id
_entity_poly.type
_entity_poly.pdbx_seq_one_letter_code
_entity_poly.pdbx_strand_id
1 'polypeptide(L)'
;MANQYKGEIKGEFGGKERTFRLTFDSIVNIENRTGKSIMDITNSLGANNYSMKDIVIVMHEALQGAGGKFVQSAVGDMLMQTGMMKGAVLCSEVLMTLFTGEKKEEDSPLVQGENEQKDTQSSNT
;
A
#
# COMPACT_ATOMS: atom_id res chain seq x y z
N MET A 1 4.80 -13.64 -14.36
CA MET A 1 4.79 -13.24 -13.87
C MET A 1 5.36 -13.13 -13.17
N ALA A 2 5.42 -12.96 -13.07
CA ALA A 2 6.16 -12.60 -12.34
C ALA A 2 6.16 -12.93 -11.15
N ASN A 3 6.95 -13.19 -10.58
CA ASN A 3 7.00 -13.55 -9.48
C ASN A 3 7.10 -12.52 -8.65
N GLN A 4 6.13 -11.91 -8.16
CA GLN A 4 6.18 -10.88 -7.27
C GLN A 4 6.24 -11.36 -5.91
N TYR A 5 6.93 -10.64 -5.02
CA TYR A 5 6.92 -10.95 -3.62
C TYR A 5 5.55 -10.58 -3.09
N LYS A 6 5.15 -11.22 -2.00
CA LYS A 6 3.92 -10.90 -1.42
C LYS A 6 3.85 -9.49 -1.03
N GLY A 7 2.76 -8.86 -1.27
CA GLY A 7 2.54 -7.48 -0.94
C GLY A 7 3.20 -6.48 -1.87
N GLU A 8 3.85 -7.01 -2.93
CA GLU A 8 4.49 -6.12 -3.88
C GLU A 8 3.51 -5.75 -4.98
N ILE A 9 3.43 -4.49 -5.32
CA ILE A 9 2.61 -4.06 -6.44
C ILE A 9 3.39 -3.11 -7.32
N LYS A 10 2.93 -2.95 -8.53
CA LYS A 10 3.55 -2.05 -9.48
C LYS A 10 2.54 -1.02 -9.92
N GLY A 11 3.01 0.17 -10.16
CA GLY A 11 2.16 1.25 -10.66
C GLY A 11 2.99 2.37 -11.20
N GLU A 12 2.34 3.20 -12.02
CA GLU A 12 3.03 4.33 -12.60
C GLU A 12 3.09 5.46 -11.60
N PHE A 13 4.28 5.97 -11.36
CA PHE A 13 4.48 7.00 -10.37
C PHE A 13 5.71 7.79 -10.77
N GLY A 14 5.53 9.10 -10.95
CA GLY A 14 6.63 9.93 -11.39
C GLY A 14 7.07 9.64 -12.81
N GLY A 15 6.15 9.25 -13.67
CA GLY A 15 6.42 9.04 -15.08
C GLY A 15 6.97 7.69 -15.47
N LYS A 16 7.12 6.78 -14.53
CA LYS A 16 7.63 5.44 -14.80
C LYS A 16 6.89 4.43 -13.98
N GLU A 17 6.93 3.19 -14.41
CA GLU A 17 6.42 2.11 -13.58
C GLU A 17 7.38 1.89 -12.43
N ARG A 18 6.84 1.80 -11.24
CA ARG A 18 7.65 1.60 -10.03
C ARG A 18 7.07 0.45 -9.23
N THR A 19 7.92 -0.12 -8.39
CA THR A 19 7.51 -1.23 -7.54
C THR A 19 7.44 -0.74 -6.10
N PHE A 20 6.38 -1.16 -5.41
CA PHE A 20 6.12 -0.75 -4.04
C PHE A 20 5.92 -1.98 -3.18
N ARG A 21 6.44 -1.93 -1.97
CA ARG A 21 6.26 -3.02 -1.02
C ARG A 21 6.38 -2.48 0.38
N LEU A 22 5.44 -2.82 1.24
CA LEU A 22 5.49 -2.42 2.63
C LEU A 22 5.98 -3.59 3.47
N THR A 23 7.16 -3.42 4.04
CA THR A 23 7.70 -4.39 4.99
C THR A 23 7.27 -3.98 6.38
N PHE A 24 7.53 -4.80 7.37
CA PHE A 24 7.25 -4.43 8.75
C PHE A 24 7.99 -3.15 9.12
N ASP A 25 9.26 -3.05 8.73
CA ASP A 25 10.03 -1.85 9.00
C ASP A 25 9.43 -0.63 8.30
N SER A 26 8.93 -0.81 7.08
CA SER A 26 8.24 0.28 6.37
C SER A 26 7.08 0.80 7.19
N ILE A 27 6.29 -0.12 7.74
CA ILE A 27 5.10 0.25 8.51
C ILE A 27 5.49 1.02 9.76
N VAL A 28 6.49 0.52 10.49
CA VAL A 28 6.95 1.19 11.70
C VAL A 28 7.44 2.60 11.36
N ASN A 29 8.20 2.71 10.29
CA ASN A 29 8.72 4.01 9.88
C ASN A 29 7.60 4.96 9.50
N ILE A 30 6.59 4.47 8.77
CA ILE A 30 5.46 5.31 8.39
C ILE A 30 4.75 5.84 9.63
N GLU A 31 4.49 4.98 10.58
CA GLU A 31 3.78 5.41 11.79
C GLU A 31 4.61 6.40 12.59
N ASN A 32 5.91 6.16 12.68
CA ASN A 32 6.77 7.10 13.39
C ASN A 32 6.87 8.45 12.70
N ARG A 33 6.97 8.43 11.38
CA ARG A 33 7.16 9.67 10.62
C ARG A 33 5.89 10.48 10.49
N THR A 34 4.72 9.82 10.45
CA THR A 34 3.45 10.54 10.32
C THR A 34 2.81 10.86 11.66
N GLY A 35 3.16 10.10 12.68
CA GLY A 35 2.49 10.22 13.97
C GLY A 35 1.10 9.63 13.96
N LYS A 36 0.77 8.83 12.94
CA LYS A 36 -0.55 8.25 12.78
C LYS A 36 -0.43 6.76 12.58
N SER A 37 -1.48 6.05 12.95
CA SER A 37 -1.50 4.62 12.69
C SER A 37 -1.76 4.35 11.21
N ILE A 38 -1.35 3.20 10.77
CA ILE A 38 -1.64 2.76 9.40
C ILE A 38 -3.15 2.79 9.15
N MET A 39 -3.94 2.37 10.13
CA MET A 39 -5.40 2.37 9.99
C MET A 39 -5.93 3.78 9.79
N ASP A 40 -5.42 4.74 10.56
CA ASP A 40 -5.87 6.11 10.41
C ASP A 40 -5.55 6.64 9.02
N ILE A 41 -4.36 6.36 8.51
CA ILE A 41 -3.96 6.81 7.18
C ILE A 41 -4.86 6.18 6.13
N THR A 42 -5.10 4.88 6.24
CA THR A 42 -5.94 4.16 5.29
C THR A 42 -7.37 4.72 5.30
N ASN A 43 -7.91 4.95 6.50
CA ASN A 43 -9.26 5.49 6.61
C ASN A 43 -9.35 6.90 6.03
N SER A 44 -8.31 7.71 6.23
CA SER A 44 -8.29 9.06 5.67
C SER A 44 -8.34 9.03 4.15
N LEU A 45 -7.61 8.09 3.55
CA LEU A 45 -7.65 7.95 2.10
C LEU A 45 -9.04 7.54 1.63
N GLY A 46 -9.65 6.59 2.32
CA GLY A 46 -10.99 6.15 1.96
C GLY A 46 -12.04 7.24 2.10
N ALA A 47 -11.81 8.17 3.03
CA ALA A 47 -12.75 9.27 3.26
C ALA A 47 -12.39 10.52 2.44
N ASN A 48 -11.40 10.42 1.57
CA ASN A 48 -10.91 11.56 0.79
C ASN A 48 -10.47 12.71 1.68
N ASN A 49 -9.92 12.36 2.85
CA ASN A 49 -9.49 13.38 3.80
C ASN A 49 -8.05 13.05 4.19
N TYR A 50 -7.15 13.16 3.22
CA TYR A 50 -5.77 12.76 3.42
C TYR A 50 -4.82 13.93 3.20
N SER A 51 -3.61 13.80 3.67
CA SER A 51 -2.62 14.84 3.46
C SER A 51 -1.59 14.38 2.44
N MET A 52 -1.08 15.33 1.68
CA MET A 52 -0.02 15.06 0.73
C MET A 52 1.22 14.51 1.44
N LYS A 53 1.53 15.06 2.59
CA LYS A 53 2.68 14.64 3.35
C LYS A 53 2.59 13.15 3.70
N ASP A 54 1.41 12.71 4.13
CA ASP A 54 1.24 11.31 4.50
C ASP A 54 1.42 10.40 3.28
N ILE A 55 0.86 10.81 2.14
CA ILE A 55 1.03 10.02 0.92
C ILE A 55 2.50 9.90 0.55
N VAL A 56 3.24 11.01 0.62
CA VAL A 56 4.66 10.98 0.29
C VAL A 56 5.41 10.04 1.20
N ILE A 57 5.12 10.08 2.49
CA ILE A 57 5.82 9.21 3.44
C ILE A 57 5.52 7.74 3.16
N VAL A 58 4.25 7.41 2.92
CA VAL A 58 3.87 6.03 2.63
C VAL A 58 4.59 5.54 1.37
N MET A 59 4.56 6.37 0.30
CA MET A 59 5.15 5.97 -0.96
C MET A 59 6.66 5.88 -0.87
N HIS A 60 7.29 6.78 -0.12
CA HIS A 60 8.73 6.74 0.10
C HIS A 60 9.13 5.43 0.78
N GLU A 61 8.43 5.08 1.85
CA GLU A 61 8.73 3.85 2.56
C GLU A 61 8.44 2.61 1.71
N ALA A 62 7.37 2.66 0.92
CA ALA A 62 7.04 1.52 0.08
C ALA A 62 8.05 1.33 -1.06
N LEU A 63 8.56 2.41 -1.62
CA LEU A 63 9.59 2.32 -2.64
C LEU A 63 10.86 1.73 -2.03
N GLN A 64 11.22 2.17 -0.83
CA GLN A 64 12.40 1.63 -0.17
C GLN A 64 12.19 0.17 0.23
N GLY A 65 10.99 -0.19 0.63
CA GLY A 65 10.66 -1.57 0.96
C GLY A 65 10.82 -2.50 -0.22
N ALA A 66 10.69 -1.97 -1.43
CA ALA A 66 10.87 -2.75 -2.65
C ALA A 66 12.31 -2.67 -3.17
N GLY A 67 13.20 -2.03 -2.41
CA GLY A 67 14.61 -1.96 -2.78
C GLY A 67 15.04 -0.67 -3.45
N GLY A 68 14.13 0.26 -3.65
CA GLY A 68 14.49 1.54 -4.27
C GLY A 68 15.21 2.45 -3.30
N LYS A 69 15.94 3.40 -3.86
CA LYS A 69 16.65 4.37 -3.04
C LYS A 69 16.30 5.75 -3.50
N PHE A 70 15.42 6.39 -2.78
CA PHE A 70 14.96 7.73 -3.12
C PHE A 70 14.99 8.60 -1.87
N VAL A 71 15.24 9.88 -2.06
CA VAL A 71 15.09 10.81 -0.95
C VAL A 71 13.63 11.28 -0.96
N GLN A 72 13.17 11.74 0.19
CA GLN A 72 11.77 12.12 0.33
C GLN A 72 11.34 13.21 -0.65
N SER A 73 12.19 14.20 -0.87
CA SER A 73 11.82 15.29 -1.77
C SER A 73 11.64 14.79 -3.20
N ALA A 74 12.41 13.78 -3.61
CA ALA A 74 12.23 13.21 -4.94
C ALA A 74 10.86 12.53 -5.06
N VAL A 75 10.45 11.85 -3.99
CA VAL A 75 9.14 11.20 -3.98
C VAL A 75 8.03 12.24 -4.01
N GLY A 76 8.23 13.36 -3.32
CA GLY A 76 7.27 14.46 -3.38
C GLY A 76 7.12 14.98 -4.79
N ASP A 77 8.23 15.14 -5.51
CA ASP A 77 8.18 15.58 -6.90
C ASP A 77 7.46 14.56 -7.79
N MET A 78 7.68 13.27 -7.53
CA MET A 78 6.98 12.23 -8.28
C MET A 78 5.47 12.31 -8.05
N LEU A 79 5.06 12.58 -6.82
CA LEU A 79 3.65 12.73 -6.52
C LEU A 79 3.05 13.93 -7.25
N MET A 80 3.78 15.05 -7.27
CA MET A 80 3.31 16.21 -7.98
C MET A 80 3.17 15.94 -9.47
N GLN A 81 4.09 15.19 -10.03
CA GLN A 81 4.04 14.85 -11.44
C GLN A 81 2.89 13.88 -11.74
N THR A 82 2.67 12.92 -10.85
CA THR A 82 1.60 11.92 -11.01
C THR A 82 0.23 12.55 -10.83
N GLY A 83 0.13 13.50 -9.93
CA GLY A 83 -1.14 14.12 -9.56
C GLY A 83 -1.70 13.52 -8.28
N MET A 84 -2.34 14.37 -7.50
CA MET A 84 -2.83 13.95 -6.19
C MET A 84 -3.82 12.80 -6.24
N MET A 85 -4.76 12.86 -7.19
CA MET A 85 -5.80 11.82 -7.23
C MET A 85 -5.23 10.47 -7.62
N LYS A 86 -4.40 10.45 -8.65
CA LYS A 86 -3.78 9.18 -9.04
C LYS A 86 -2.85 8.68 -7.96
N GLY A 87 -2.12 9.60 -7.33
CA GLY A 87 -1.22 9.25 -6.26
C GLY A 87 -1.97 8.66 -5.07
N ALA A 88 -3.12 9.24 -4.73
CA ALA A 88 -3.92 8.75 -3.62
C ALA A 88 -4.48 7.36 -3.91
N VAL A 89 -4.91 7.13 -5.16
CA VAL A 89 -5.42 5.81 -5.55
C VAL A 89 -4.29 4.76 -5.43
N LEU A 90 -3.12 5.09 -5.95
CA LEU A 90 -2.01 4.15 -5.89
C LEU A 90 -1.59 3.91 -4.44
N CYS A 91 -1.56 4.96 -3.63
CA CYS A 91 -1.23 4.83 -2.22
C CYS A 91 -2.22 3.91 -1.51
N SER A 92 -3.51 4.03 -1.83
CA SER A 92 -4.53 3.15 -1.27
C SER A 92 -4.25 1.70 -1.65
N GLU A 93 -3.88 1.46 -2.90
CA GLU A 93 -3.56 0.10 -3.35
C GLU A 93 -2.38 -0.47 -2.60
N VAL A 94 -1.36 0.36 -2.38
CA VAL A 94 -0.19 -0.07 -1.63
C VAL A 94 -0.58 -0.46 -0.21
N LEU A 95 -1.38 0.38 0.44
CA LEU A 95 -1.81 0.10 1.81
C LEU A 95 -2.72 -1.11 1.90
N MET A 96 -3.54 -1.32 0.89
CA MET A 96 -4.46 -2.47 0.92
C MET A 96 -3.74 -3.81 0.90
N THR A 97 -2.49 -3.84 0.43
CA THR A 97 -1.73 -5.09 0.48
C THR A 97 -1.56 -5.59 1.92
N LEU A 98 -1.62 -4.68 2.90
CA LEU A 98 -1.47 -5.07 4.30
C LEU A 98 -2.72 -5.76 4.84
N PHE A 99 -3.86 -5.46 4.25
CA PHE A 99 -5.12 -5.98 4.77
C PHE A 99 -5.60 -7.23 4.06
N THR A 100 -4.98 -7.58 2.96
CA THR A 100 -5.35 -8.80 2.25
C THR A 100 -4.51 -10.00 2.69
N GLY A 101 -3.48 -9.74 3.46
CA GLY A 101 -2.61 -10.81 3.93
C GLY A 101 -1.89 -11.47 2.79
N GLU A 102 -1.38 -12.70 3.07
CA GLU A 102 -0.75 -13.40 2.11
C GLU A 102 -1.69 -13.99 1.20
N LYS A 103 -1.66 -13.67 -0.04
CA LYS A 103 -2.50 -14.25 -0.91
C LYS A 103 -1.96 -15.38 -1.51
N LYS A 104 -2.48 -16.46 -1.37
CA LYS A 104 -1.97 -17.57 -1.94
C LYS A 104 -2.60 -17.74 -3.10
N GLU A 105 -2.27 -17.80 -3.97
CA GLU A 105 -2.82 -17.84 -5.13
C GLU A 105 -3.48 -18.90 -5.33
N GLU A 106 -3.68 -19.48 -5.08
CA GLU A 106 -4.26 -20.44 -5.12
C GLU A 106 -4.86 -20.83 -4.39
N ASP A 107 -4.97 -20.88 -3.96
CA ASP A 107 -5.42 -21.22 -3.29
C ASP A 107 -6.03 -21.26 -2.73
N SER A 108 -6.32 -21.36 -2.56
CA SER A 108 -6.86 -21.40 -1.91
C SER A 108 -7.47 -21.65 -1.29
N PRO A 109 -7.94 -22.06 -0.93
CA PRO A 109 -8.63 -22.11 -0.25
C PRO A 109 -8.92 -22.21 0.72
N LEU A 110 -8.91 -22.20 0.94
CA LEU A 110 -9.24 -22.11 1.91
C LEU A 110 -9.82 -22.14 2.46
N VAL A 111 -9.84 -22.03 2.25
CA VAL A 111 -10.32 -21.73 2.93
C VAL A 111 -10.89 -21.88 3.40
N GLN A 112 -11.03 -21.82 3.24
CA GLN A 112 -11.49 -21.57 3.91
C GLN A 112 -11.89 -21.34 4.52
N GLY A 113 -12.27 -21.30 4.13
CA GLY A 113 -12.64 -20.72 4.88
C GLY A 113 -13.01 -20.38 5.19
N GLU A 114 -13.05 -20.45 5.12
CA GLU A 114 -13.30 -19.84 5.58
C GLU A 114 -13.66 -19.38 5.72
N ASN A 115 -14.03 -19.62 5.17
CA ASN A 115 -14.35 -18.94 5.44
C ASN A 115 -14.71 -18.54 5.56
N GLU A 116 -15.04 -18.67 5.29
CA GLU A 116 -15.35 -18.03 5.55
C GLU A 116 -15.65 -17.52 5.80
N GLN A 117 -15.97 -17.69 5.31
CA GLN A 117 -16.24 -17.01 5.61
C GLN A 117 -16.45 -16.56 5.57
N LYS A 118 -16.82 -16.64 5.19
CA LYS A 118 -16.98 -16.08 5.21
C LYS A 118 -17.26 -15.71 5.42
N ASP A 119 -17.57 -16.31 4.82
CA ASP A 119 -17.83 -15.76 5.10
C ASP A 119 -18.08 -15.47 5.34
N THR A 120 -18.39 -15.63 4.84
CA THR A 120 -18.65 -15.07 5.26
C THR A 120 -18.79 -14.76 5.44
N GLN A 121 -19.03 -14.75 5.08
CA GLN A 121 -19.16 -14.29 5.41
C GLN A 121 -19.21 -13.92 5.60
N SER A 122 -19.66 -14.20 4.87
CA SER A 122 -19.72 -13.75 5.23
C SER A 122 -19.71 -13.60 5.25
N SER A 123 -20.05 -13.85 4.77
CA SER A 123 -19.98 -13.55 5.14
C SER A 123 -19.84 -13.59 5.19
N ASN A 124 -20.12 -14.09 4.73
CA ASN A 124 -19.97 -13.99 5.09
C ASN A 124 -19.77 -13.92 5.31
N THR A 125 -20.30 -14.12 4.64
CA THR A 125 -20.15 -13.81 5.15
C THR A 125 -19.88 -13.70 5.32
#